data_8e2525141e2483a5a3bb1180624c8911
#
_entry.id   8e2525141e2483a5a3bb1180624c8911
#
_cell.length_a   1.000
_cell.length_b   1.000
_cell.length_c   1.000
_cell.angle_alpha   90.00
_cell.angle_beta   90.00
_cell.angle_gamma   90.00
#
_symmetry.space_group_name_H-M   'P 1'
#
loop_
_entity.id
_entity.type
_entity.pdbx_description
1 polymer ?
#
loop_
_entity_poly.entity_id
_entity_poly.type
_entity_poly.pdbx_seq_one_letter_code
_entity_poly.pdbx_strand_id
1 'polypeptide(L)'
;MASDGRHAVHLPPGLEAGILIRDTDLSALVHRVRSDRPPDAVDIDSIAGLGSDAAAVDFVASRLGIRIVLTRRPALAARAAEHGRLGLVHIYGYDSTGMTRSLESHPRIDRVGSVLSPGLVIAHLRPDDLAQLPRPLLAYGLIDEVDDAEACLALADAIVVRPVVAARLAAVRAGG
;
A
#
# COMPACT_ATOMS: atom_id res chain seq x y z
N MET A 1 22.70 -7.50 6.05
CA MET A 1 22.03 -7.71 4.75
C MET A 1 20.96 -6.61 4.65
N ALA A 2 21.13 -5.67 3.74
CA ALA A 2 20.07 -4.68 3.50
C ALA A 2 18.86 -5.42 2.91
N SER A 3 17.68 -5.22 3.47
CA SER A 3 16.45 -5.70 2.85
C SER A 3 16.35 -4.99 1.50
N ASP A 4 16.00 -5.70 0.43
CA ASP A 4 15.97 -5.11 -0.92
C ASP A 4 14.74 -4.22 -1.15
N GLY A 5 14.04 -3.84 -0.10
CA GLY A 5 12.90 -2.92 -0.10
C GLY A 5 11.65 -3.44 -0.85
N ARG A 6 11.64 -4.72 -1.25
CA ARG A 6 10.50 -5.30 -1.98
C ARG A 6 9.47 -5.92 -1.03
N HIS A 7 8.23 -5.57 -1.24
CA HIS A 7 7.08 -6.19 -0.60
C HIS A 7 6.12 -6.70 -1.67
N ALA A 8 5.54 -7.87 -1.46
CA ALA A 8 4.49 -8.38 -2.32
C ALA A 8 3.16 -7.72 -1.92
N VAL A 9 2.41 -7.26 -2.91
CA VAL A 9 1.03 -6.79 -2.73
C VAL A 9 0.12 -7.90 -3.25
N HIS A 10 -0.67 -8.49 -2.37
CA HIS A 10 -1.71 -9.42 -2.77
C HIS A 10 -3.02 -8.66 -2.92
N LEU A 11 -3.51 -8.61 -4.15
CA LEU A 11 -4.71 -7.89 -4.55
C LEU A 11 -5.88 -8.88 -4.71
N PRO A 12 -7.15 -8.44 -4.59
CA PRO A 12 -8.31 -9.31 -4.77
C PRO A 12 -8.36 -9.95 -6.16
N PRO A 13 -9.22 -10.97 -6.38
CA PRO A 13 -9.40 -11.58 -7.70
C PRO A 13 -9.68 -10.54 -8.79
N GLY A 14 -8.85 -10.55 -9.85
CA GLY A 14 -8.91 -9.56 -10.94
C GLY A 14 -7.89 -8.45 -10.85
N LEU A 15 -7.16 -8.33 -9.74
CA LEU A 15 -5.96 -7.52 -9.61
C LEU A 15 -4.79 -8.49 -9.38
N GLU A 16 -3.79 -8.48 -10.24
CA GLU A 16 -2.62 -9.35 -10.11
C GLU A 16 -1.78 -8.97 -8.89
N ALA A 17 -1.10 -9.95 -8.29
CA ALA A 17 -0.13 -9.70 -7.24
C ALA A 17 0.97 -8.77 -7.77
N GLY A 18 1.18 -7.65 -7.07
CA GLY A 18 2.11 -6.62 -7.48
C GLY A 18 3.34 -6.54 -6.58
N ILE A 19 4.23 -5.62 -6.90
CA ILE A 19 5.43 -5.30 -6.13
C ILE A 19 5.31 -3.88 -5.60
N LEU A 20 5.36 -3.73 -4.27
CA LEU A 20 5.55 -2.45 -3.61
C LEU A 20 7.04 -2.21 -3.35
N ILE A 21 7.54 -1.06 -3.76
CA ILE A 21 8.89 -0.57 -3.42
C ILE A 21 8.80 0.47 -2.31
N ARG A 22 9.63 0.29 -1.30
CA ARG A 22 9.80 1.20 -0.18
C ARG A 22 11.20 1.05 0.44
N ASP A 23 11.55 1.96 1.36
CA ASP A 23 12.79 1.90 2.15
C ASP A 23 14.06 1.71 1.29
N THR A 24 14.13 2.45 0.19
CA THR A 24 15.23 2.44 -0.77
C THR A 24 15.55 3.85 -1.25
N ASP A 25 16.46 3.99 -2.21
CA ASP A 25 16.79 5.27 -2.82
C ASP A 25 16.21 5.44 -4.23
N LEU A 26 16.23 6.69 -4.73
CA LEU A 26 15.70 7.03 -6.04
C LEU A 26 16.44 6.30 -7.18
N SER A 27 17.75 6.07 -7.06
CA SER A 27 18.53 5.36 -8.08
C SER A 27 18.07 3.91 -8.21
N ALA A 28 17.90 3.23 -7.07
CA ALA A 28 17.38 1.88 -7.01
C ALA A 28 15.94 1.79 -7.53
N LEU A 29 15.06 2.76 -7.19
CA LEU A 29 13.70 2.83 -7.72
C LEU A 29 13.72 2.94 -9.26
N VAL A 30 14.50 3.87 -9.83
CA VAL A 30 14.61 4.05 -11.28
C VAL A 30 15.15 2.79 -11.96
N HIS A 31 16.14 2.13 -11.34
CA HIS A 31 16.66 0.86 -11.86
C HIS A 31 15.58 -0.24 -11.88
N ARG A 32 14.78 -0.35 -10.82
CA ARG A 32 13.70 -1.34 -10.70
C ARG A 32 12.58 -1.14 -11.73
N VAL A 33 12.22 0.10 -12.03
CA VAL A 33 11.19 0.39 -13.06
C VAL A 33 11.62 -0.11 -14.44
N ARG A 34 12.93 -0.20 -14.70
CA ARG A 34 13.49 -0.69 -15.97
C ARG A 34 13.73 -2.21 -15.99
N SER A 35 13.42 -2.91 -14.91
CA SER A 35 13.57 -4.37 -14.85
C SER A 35 12.41 -5.10 -15.52
N ASP A 36 12.56 -6.41 -15.73
CA ASP A 36 11.52 -7.28 -16.30
C ASP A 36 10.24 -7.36 -15.44
N ARG A 37 10.34 -6.99 -14.17
CA ARG A 37 9.23 -6.92 -13.23
C ARG A 37 9.22 -5.55 -12.54
N PRO A 38 8.69 -4.52 -13.22
CA PRO A 38 8.60 -3.19 -12.64
C PRO A 38 7.68 -3.17 -11.41
N PRO A 39 7.91 -2.27 -10.45
CA PRO A 39 7.01 -2.12 -9.32
C PRO A 39 5.64 -1.57 -9.75
N ASP A 40 4.59 -2.06 -9.12
CA ASP A 40 3.23 -1.57 -9.30
C ASP A 40 2.94 -0.40 -8.37
N ALA A 41 3.56 -0.41 -7.20
CA ALA A 41 3.32 0.54 -6.12
C ALA A 41 4.63 1.09 -5.55
N VAL A 42 4.59 2.32 -5.07
CA VAL A 42 5.70 2.96 -4.34
C VAL A 42 5.17 3.70 -3.11
N ASP A 43 5.88 3.56 -1.99
CA ASP A 43 5.71 4.43 -0.83
C ASP A 43 6.68 5.61 -0.95
N ILE A 44 6.18 6.74 -1.49
CA ILE A 44 7.04 7.89 -1.82
C ILE A 44 7.71 8.52 -0.60
N ASP A 45 7.10 8.40 0.58
CA ASP A 45 7.65 8.97 1.81
C ASP A 45 8.88 8.19 2.34
N SER A 46 9.14 7.00 1.79
CA SER A 46 10.24 6.11 2.20
C SER A 46 11.38 6.03 1.18
N ILE A 47 11.31 6.79 0.08
CA ILE A 47 12.35 6.77 -0.97
C ILE A 47 13.35 7.89 -0.73
N ALA A 48 14.57 7.52 -0.33
CA ALA A 48 15.65 8.48 -0.14
C ALA A 48 15.99 9.19 -1.47
N GLY A 49 16.12 10.51 -1.43
CA GLY A 49 16.40 11.33 -2.62
C GLY A 49 15.18 11.63 -3.49
N LEU A 50 14.01 11.09 -3.19
CA LEU A 50 12.74 11.51 -3.76
C LEU A 50 12.08 12.51 -2.80
N GLY A 51 11.65 13.66 -3.30
CA GLY A 51 10.89 14.62 -2.49
C GLY A 51 9.54 14.04 -2.05
N SER A 52 9.00 14.56 -0.94
CA SER A 52 7.62 14.26 -0.55
C SER A 52 6.75 15.48 -0.90
N ASP A 53 6.61 15.74 -2.19
CA ASP A 53 5.90 16.90 -2.76
C ASP A 53 5.19 16.52 -4.07
N ALA A 54 4.48 17.48 -4.65
CA ALA A 54 3.75 17.27 -5.90
C ALA A 54 4.67 16.88 -7.08
N ALA A 55 5.89 17.43 -7.15
CA ALA A 55 6.82 17.11 -8.22
C ALA A 55 7.28 15.65 -8.15
N ALA A 56 7.45 15.10 -6.95
CA ALA A 56 7.75 13.67 -6.75
C ALA A 56 6.61 12.78 -7.24
N VAL A 57 5.36 13.14 -6.95
CA VAL A 57 4.18 12.41 -7.45
C VAL A 57 4.12 12.48 -8.98
N ASP A 58 4.29 13.67 -9.56
CA ASP A 58 4.28 13.87 -11.02
C ASP A 58 5.36 13.01 -11.70
N PHE A 59 6.56 12.97 -11.12
CA PHE A 59 7.66 12.15 -11.61
C PHE A 59 7.32 10.66 -11.56
N VAL A 60 6.86 10.17 -10.42
CA VAL A 60 6.50 8.76 -10.21
C VAL A 60 5.36 8.33 -11.12
N ALA A 61 4.30 9.14 -11.20
CA ALA A 61 3.10 8.82 -11.97
C ALA A 61 3.31 8.91 -13.48
N SER A 62 4.01 9.97 -13.95
CA SER A 62 4.12 10.28 -15.37
C SER A 62 5.40 9.77 -16.01
N ARG A 63 6.54 9.81 -15.29
CA ARG A 63 7.84 9.40 -15.84
C ARG A 63 8.17 7.94 -15.56
N LEU A 64 7.85 7.47 -14.35
CA LEU A 64 8.09 6.08 -13.98
C LEU A 64 6.90 5.16 -14.28
N GLY A 65 5.71 5.72 -14.52
CA GLY A 65 4.52 4.95 -14.89
C GLY A 65 3.94 4.09 -13.76
N ILE A 66 4.33 4.35 -12.52
CA ILE A 66 3.87 3.58 -11.35
C ILE A 66 2.37 3.81 -11.14
N ARG A 67 1.63 2.73 -10.90
CA ARG A 67 0.17 2.72 -10.87
C ARG A 67 -0.41 3.12 -9.52
N ILE A 68 0.31 2.83 -8.42
CA ILE A 68 -0.18 3.01 -7.05
C ILE A 68 0.86 3.81 -6.25
N VAL A 69 0.42 4.90 -5.65
CA VAL A 69 1.26 5.78 -4.83
C VAL A 69 0.77 5.77 -3.40
N LEU A 70 1.61 5.28 -2.49
CA LEU A 70 1.37 5.33 -1.04
C LEU A 70 2.04 6.56 -0.47
N THR A 71 1.36 7.24 0.46
CA THR A 71 1.90 8.41 1.16
C THR A 71 1.14 8.67 2.47
N ARG A 72 1.78 9.36 3.40
CA ARG A 72 1.15 9.87 4.63
C ARG A 72 0.41 11.19 4.41
N ARG A 73 0.55 11.80 3.23
CA ARG A 73 0.05 13.15 2.92
C ARG A 73 -1.18 13.06 2.01
N PRO A 74 -2.38 13.37 2.53
CA PRO A 74 -3.63 13.29 1.78
C PRO A 74 -3.60 14.04 0.43
N ALA A 75 -2.99 15.24 0.42
CA ALA A 75 -2.86 16.04 -0.80
C ALA A 75 -2.03 15.36 -1.90
N LEU A 76 -1.02 14.55 -1.54
CA LEU A 76 -0.20 13.84 -2.52
C LEU A 76 -0.92 12.60 -3.07
N ALA A 77 -1.73 11.92 -2.26
CA ALA A 77 -2.61 10.87 -2.75
C ALA A 77 -3.66 11.43 -3.74
N ALA A 78 -4.24 12.59 -3.42
CA ALA A 78 -5.12 13.31 -4.34
C ALA A 78 -4.41 13.69 -5.65
N ARG A 79 -3.15 14.17 -5.56
CA ARG A 79 -2.33 14.45 -6.74
C ARG A 79 -2.10 13.23 -7.61
N ALA A 80 -1.87 12.05 -7.02
CA ALA A 80 -1.75 10.81 -7.78
C ALA A 80 -3.05 10.47 -8.54
N ALA A 81 -4.21 10.71 -7.90
CA ALA A 81 -5.52 10.51 -8.53
C ALA A 81 -5.74 11.44 -9.74
N GLU A 82 -5.25 12.68 -9.70
CA GLU A 82 -5.28 13.61 -10.86
C GLU A 82 -4.50 13.05 -12.07
N HIS A 83 -3.46 12.25 -11.84
CA HIS A 83 -2.74 11.53 -12.89
C HIS A 83 -3.40 10.20 -13.29
N GLY A 84 -4.61 9.91 -12.84
CA GLY A 84 -5.31 8.66 -13.09
C GLY A 84 -4.70 7.45 -12.36
N ARG A 85 -3.88 7.68 -11.33
CA ARG A 85 -3.25 6.66 -10.51
C ARG A 85 -4.09 6.41 -9.24
N LEU A 86 -3.86 5.29 -8.58
CA LEU A 86 -4.43 5.04 -7.26
C LEU A 86 -3.54 5.70 -6.21
N GLY A 87 -4.09 6.68 -5.48
CA GLY A 87 -3.45 7.25 -4.30
C GLY A 87 -3.91 6.53 -3.04
N LEU A 88 -3.00 6.16 -2.16
CA LEU A 88 -3.31 5.49 -0.91
C LEU A 88 -2.74 6.28 0.26
N VAL A 89 -3.61 6.67 1.21
CA VAL A 89 -3.21 7.42 2.40
C VAL A 89 -3.00 6.46 3.56
N HIS A 90 -1.86 6.58 4.26
CA HIS A 90 -1.62 5.82 5.47
C HIS A 90 -2.57 6.24 6.59
N ILE A 91 -3.27 5.27 7.16
CA ILE A 91 -4.06 5.38 8.37
C ILE A 91 -3.36 4.55 9.46
N TYR A 92 -3.02 5.20 10.57
CA TYR A 92 -2.33 4.56 11.67
C TYR A 92 -3.32 4.08 12.72
N GLY A 93 -3.46 2.76 12.84
CA GLY A 93 -4.35 2.08 13.80
C GLY A 93 -3.73 1.80 15.16
N TYR A 94 -2.82 2.68 15.65
CA TYR A 94 -2.19 2.48 16.96
C TYR A 94 -3.11 2.83 18.12
N ASP A 95 -3.98 3.79 17.92
CA ASP A 95 -4.99 4.23 18.87
C ASP A 95 -6.19 4.87 18.16
N SER A 96 -7.29 5.02 18.88
CA SER A 96 -8.54 5.58 18.35
C SER A 96 -8.40 7.04 17.92
N THR A 97 -7.60 7.84 18.62
CA THR A 97 -7.40 9.26 18.31
C THR A 97 -6.62 9.45 17.00
N GLY A 98 -5.55 8.68 16.82
CA GLY A 98 -4.75 8.68 15.58
C GLY A 98 -5.58 8.24 14.37
N MET A 99 -6.37 7.20 14.55
CA MET A 99 -7.26 6.71 13.49
C MET A 99 -8.33 7.76 13.12
N THR A 100 -9.00 8.35 14.10
CA THR A 100 -10.01 9.40 13.85
C THR A 100 -9.41 10.58 13.09
N ARG A 101 -8.25 11.10 13.51
CA ARG A 101 -7.57 12.22 12.83
C ARG A 101 -7.19 11.87 11.38
N SER A 102 -6.72 10.64 11.16
CA SER A 102 -6.37 10.17 9.81
C SER A 102 -7.62 10.12 8.91
N LEU A 103 -8.75 9.66 9.43
CA LEU A 103 -10.01 9.59 8.71
C LEU A 103 -10.59 10.99 8.40
N GLU A 104 -10.51 11.94 9.35
CA GLU A 104 -10.96 13.31 9.16
C GLU A 104 -10.20 14.05 8.04
N SER A 105 -8.90 13.78 7.91
CA SER A 105 -8.05 14.39 6.89
C SER A 105 -8.05 13.66 5.55
N HIS A 106 -8.71 12.50 5.46
CA HIS A 106 -8.69 11.67 4.25
C HIS A 106 -9.53 12.28 3.12
N PRO A 107 -8.98 12.43 1.89
CA PRO A 107 -9.74 12.92 0.75
C PRO A 107 -10.86 11.95 0.37
N ARG A 108 -12.06 12.47 0.17
CA ARG A 108 -13.21 11.70 -0.29
C ARG A 108 -13.40 11.88 -1.79
N ILE A 109 -12.42 11.41 -2.56
CA ILE A 109 -12.39 11.51 -4.02
C ILE A 109 -12.08 10.16 -4.64
N ASP A 110 -12.50 9.99 -5.89
CA ASP A 110 -12.23 8.79 -6.66
C ASP A 110 -10.72 8.53 -6.76
N ARG A 111 -10.33 7.25 -6.78
CA ARG A 111 -8.95 6.77 -6.84
C ARG A 111 -8.07 7.17 -5.64
N VAL A 112 -8.70 7.51 -4.51
CA VAL A 112 -8.00 7.66 -3.23
C VAL A 112 -8.57 6.70 -2.21
N GLY A 113 -7.77 5.71 -1.85
CA GLY A 113 -8.05 4.73 -0.81
C GLY A 113 -7.11 4.87 0.37
N SER A 114 -7.02 3.83 1.18
CA SER A 114 -6.23 3.85 2.41
C SER A 114 -5.33 2.63 2.59
N VAL A 115 -4.28 2.83 3.38
CA VAL A 115 -3.40 1.76 3.90
C VAL A 115 -3.49 1.77 5.41
N LEU A 116 -4.08 0.74 6.00
CA LEU A 116 -4.10 0.57 7.45
C LEU A 116 -2.78 -0.04 7.92
N SER A 117 -2.12 0.62 8.86
CA SER A 117 -0.85 0.16 9.44
C SER A 117 -0.87 0.34 10.98
N PRO A 118 -0.58 -0.70 11.76
CA PRO A 118 -0.31 -2.10 11.37
C PRO A 118 -1.54 -2.80 10.78
N GLY A 119 -1.32 -3.59 9.70
CA GLY A 119 -2.42 -4.25 9.00
C GLY A 119 -3.18 -5.27 9.84
N LEU A 120 -2.48 -6.00 10.72
CA LEU A 120 -3.08 -7.02 11.58
C LEU A 120 -4.16 -6.45 12.53
N VAL A 121 -4.12 -5.15 12.82
CA VAL A 121 -5.15 -4.47 13.65
C VAL A 121 -6.54 -4.56 13.03
N ILE A 122 -6.65 -4.74 11.71
CA ILE A 122 -7.95 -4.80 11.00
C ILE A 122 -8.89 -5.85 11.60
N ALA A 123 -8.35 -7.00 12.04
CA ALA A 123 -9.12 -8.09 12.64
C ALA A 123 -9.71 -7.74 14.03
N HIS A 124 -9.24 -6.64 14.62
CA HIS A 124 -9.66 -6.17 15.95
C HIS A 124 -10.50 -4.89 15.90
N LEU A 125 -10.72 -4.33 14.72
CA LEU A 125 -11.57 -3.16 14.56
C LEU A 125 -13.05 -3.55 14.73
N ARG A 126 -13.81 -2.64 15.32
CA ARG A 126 -15.27 -2.77 15.36
C ARG A 126 -15.82 -2.62 13.93
N PRO A 127 -16.95 -3.28 13.60
CA PRO A 127 -17.56 -3.17 12.27
C PRO A 127 -17.79 -1.71 11.81
N ASP A 128 -18.23 -0.85 12.73
CA ASP A 128 -18.48 0.57 12.45
C ASP A 128 -17.20 1.35 12.11
N ASP A 129 -16.08 1.02 12.79
CA ASP A 129 -14.78 1.65 12.51
C ASP A 129 -14.24 1.15 11.16
N LEU A 130 -14.37 -0.15 10.88
CA LEU A 130 -13.97 -0.75 9.61
C LEU A 130 -14.76 -0.15 8.43
N ALA A 131 -16.06 0.08 8.60
CA ALA A 131 -16.93 0.68 7.59
C ALA A 131 -16.55 2.13 7.24
N GLN A 132 -15.86 2.84 8.13
CA GLN A 132 -15.40 4.20 7.88
C GLN A 132 -14.10 4.27 7.09
N LEU A 133 -13.34 3.15 6.98
CA LEU A 133 -12.07 3.14 6.27
C LEU A 133 -12.29 3.31 4.75
N PRO A 134 -11.67 4.33 4.12
CA PRO A 134 -11.81 4.56 2.68
C PRO A 134 -11.26 3.40 1.85
N ARG A 135 -12.02 3.03 0.83
CA ARG A 135 -11.69 1.96 -0.10
C ARG A 135 -11.08 2.50 -1.41
N PRO A 136 -10.17 1.74 -2.08
CA PRO A 136 -9.69 0.42 -1.66
C PRO A 136 -8.83 0.49 -0.40
N LEU A 137 -8.98 -0.50 0.47
CA LEU A 137 -8.28 -0.61 1.74
C LEU A 137 -7.18 -1.67 1.64
N LEU A 138 -5.93 -1.28 1.86
CA LEU A 138 -4.80 -2.18 2.01
C LEU A 138 -4.47 -2.37 3.49
N ALA A 139 -4.26 -3.62 3.92
CA ALA A 139 -3.68 -3.91 5.22
C ALA A 139 -2.16 -4.15 5.07
N TYR A 140 -1.36 -3.43 5.86
CA TYR A 140 0.11 -3.45 5.79
C TYR A 140 0.78 -3.50 7.16
N GLY A 141 1.73 -4.42 7.31
CA GLY A 141 2.57 -4.57 8.50
C GLY A 141 2.00 -5.53 9.54
N LEU A 142 2.92 -6.24 10.20
CA LEU A 142 2.65 -7.32 11.17
C LEU A 142 1.83 -8.49 10.61
N ILE A 143 1.87 -8.73 9.30
CA ILE A 143 1.22 -9.85 8.63
C ILE A 143 2.33 -10.83 8.25
N ASP A 144 2.65 -11.73 9.15
CA ASP A 144 3.84 -12.58 9.07
C ASP A 144 3.52 -14.04 8.78
N GLU A 145 2.29 -14.48 9.04
CA GLU A 145 1.81 -15.84 8.81
C GLU A 145 0.66 -15.87 7.81
N VAL A 146 0.35 -17.06 7.28
CA VAL A 146 -0.72 -17.25 6.29
C VAL A 146 -2.08 -16.96 6.90
N ASP A 147 -2.32 -17.41 8.14
CA ASP A 147 -3.59 -17.22 8.84
C ASP A 147 -3.87 -15.72 9.06
N ASP A 148 -2.84 -14.92 9.41
CA ASP A 148 -2.94 -13.47 9.52
C ASP A 148 -3.29 -12.84 8.17
N ALA A 149 -2.66 -13.32 7.10
CA ALA A 149 -2.90 -12.84 5.75
C ALA A 149 -4.35 -13.12 5.30
N GLU A 150 -4.87 -14.31 5.60
CA GLU A 150 -6.25 -14.67 5.28
C GLU A 150 -7.26 -13.86 6.11
N ALA A 151 -7.01 -13.69 7.42
CA ALA A 151 -7.84 -12.85 8.28
C ALA A 151 -7.89 -11.39 7.78
N CYS A 152 -6.75 -10.84 7.37
CA CYS A 152 -6.69 -9.50 6.80
C CYS A 152 -7.44 -9.42 5.46
N LEU A 153 -7.29 -10.40 4.58
CA LEU A 153 -7.95 -10.42 3.26
C LEU A 153 -9.47 -10.63 3.33
N ALA A 154 -9.98 -11.15 4.43
CA ALA A 154 -11.42 -11.22 4.66
C ALA A 154 -12.04 -9.83 4.90
N LEU A 155 -11.26 -8.82 5.26
CA LEU A 155 -11.70 -7.50 5.70
C LEU A 155 -11.15 -6.34 4.84
N ALA A 156 -9.98 -6.53 4.21
CA ALA A 156 -9.34 -5.57 3.32
C ALA A 156 -9.46 -5.99 1.86
N ASP A 157 -9.31 -5.03 0.95
CA ASP A 157 -9.29 -5.28 -0.51
C ASP A 157 -7.94 -5.84 -0.97
N ALA A 158 -6.88 -5.62 -0.20
CA ALA A 158 -5.54 -6.14 -0.47
C ALA A 158 -4.68 -6.18 0.80
N ILE A 159 -3.58 -6.92 0.73
CA ILE A 159 -2.56 -6.95 1.78
C ILE A 159 -1.18 -6.69 1.20
N VAL A 160 -0.30 -6.14 2.04
CA VAL A 160 1.13 -5.99 1.75
C VAL A 160 1.91 -6.87 2.71
N VAL A 161 2.61 -7.85 2.16
CA VAL A 161 3.33 -8.88 2.93
C VAL A 161 4.74 -9.08 2.40
N ARG A 162 5.57 -9.78 3.16
CA ARG A 162 6.88 -10.23 2.68
C ARG A 162 6.70 -11.28 1.56
N PRO A 163 7.62 -11.35 0.57
CA PRO A 163 7.51 -12.29 -0.54
C PRO A 163 7.35 -13.76 -0.10
N VAL A 164 7.96 -14.15 1.03
CA VAL A 164 7.84 -15.50 1.58
C VAL A 164 6.41 -15.82 2.05
N VAL A 165 5.72 -14.86 2.64
CA VAL A 165 4.32 -15.02 3.08
C VAL A 165 3.41 -15.08 1.86
N ALA A 166 3.63 -14.22 0.85
CA ALA A 166 2.88 -14.25 -0.40
C ALA A 166 3.00 -15.61 -1.12
N ALA A 167 4.21 -16.19 -1.17
CA ALA A 167 4.44 -17.49 -1.79
C ALA A 167 3.71 -18.62 -1.04
N ARG A 168 3.74 -18.61 0.30
CA ARG A 168 3.01 -19.60 1.12
C ARG A 168 1.49 -19.47 0.95
N LEU A 169 0.98 -18.24 0.97
CA LEU A 169 -0.45 -17.98 0.76
C LEU A 169 -0.92 -18.48 -0.61
N ALA A 170 -0.14 -18.22 -1.67
CA ALA A 170 -0.43 -18.72 -3.01
C ALA A 170 -0.45 -20.24 -3.08
N ALA A 171 0.48 -20.93 -2.41
CA ALA A 171 0.54 -22.39 -2.36
C ALA A 171 -0.69 -23.00 -1.66
N VAL A 172 -1.12 -22.42 -0.53
CA VAL A 172 -2.33 -22.86 0.20
C VAL A 172 -3.57 -22.73 -0.70
N ARG A 173 -3.72 -21.60 -1.39
CA ARG A 173 -4.88 -21.34 -2.27
C ARG A 173 -4.89 -22.15 -3.56
N ALA A 174 -3.75 -22.63 -4.03
CA ALA A 174 -3.66 -23.49 -5.21
C ALA A 174 -3.90 -24.99 -4.88
N GLY A 175 -3.79 -25.38 -3.62
CA GLY A 175 -3.93 -26.76 -3.16
C GLY A 175 -5.30 -27.11 -2.55
N GLY A 176 -6.17 -26.13 -2.37
CA GLY A 176 -7.57 -26.29 -1.89
C GLY A 176 -8.55 -26.14 -3.05
#